data_93b47e4d90f0712e42e4d14e82faef9a
#
_entry.id   93b47e4d90f0712e42e4d14e82faef9a
#
_cell.length_a   1.000
_cell.length_b   1.000
_cell.length_c   1.000
_cell.angle_alpha   90.00
_cell.angle_beta   90.00
_cell.angle_gamma   90.00
#
_symmetry.space_group_name_H-M   'P 1'
#
loop_
_entity.id
_entity.type
_entity.pdbx_description
1 polymer ?
#
loop_
_entity_poly.entity_id
_entity_poly.type
_entity_poly.pdbx_seq_one_letter_code
_entity_poly.pdbx_strand_id
1 'polypeptide(L)'
;MITRSKILLGMLALSTTLAAPAARAEGISAVGVSVGSLGNPYFVALVKGATTQLKTTAPSASINALSADYDLNKQFSQMDSFVASGVNLILLNGVDPQAVMPAIKRVQKSGATVIAVDVGAAGVDGTVQTDNVAAGRISCEYLAKKLDGKGEVAIENGPQVSSIIDRVKGCKEVLSGYPGIKIVSDDQNGGAERDLGFKVMQGFLVRFPNLKGVFAINDPEAIGGDLAIRQARRQGITVTSVDGAPDIVSSLKDPKSSIVASASQDPYQMGKDGIAMGQAIKDGKVAKGTVRMMAPTLITRDNVGSYKGWTGE
;
A
#
# COMPACT_ATOMS: atom_id res chain seq x y z
N MET A 1 -32.95 -13.62 -91.54
CA MET A 1 -31.96 -14.09 -90.58
C MET A 1 -31.83 -13.00 -89.49
N ILE A 2 -32.35 -13.32 -88.30
CA ILE A 2 -32.47 -12.30 -87.24
C ILE A 2 -31.47 -12.70 -86.16
N THR A 3 -30.45 -11.86 -85.94
CA THR A 3 -29.43 -12.06 -84.90
C THR A 3 -29.87 -11.40 -83.60
N ARG A 4 -30.03 -12.21 -82.52
CA ARG A 4 -30.39 -11.77 -81.17
C ARG A 4 -29.10 -11.38 -80.39
N SER A 5 -28.95 -10.09 -80.07
CA SER A 5 -27.93 -9.62 -79.13
C SER A 5 -28.41 -9.85 -77.68
N LYS A 6 -27.61 -10.55 -76.90
CA LYS A 6 -27.83 -10.72 -75.43
C LYS A 6 -27.09 -9.60 -74.69
N ILE A 7 -27.86 -8.75 -74.03
CA ILE A 7 -27.30 -7.74 -73.12
C ILE A 7 -27.11 -8.40 -71.74
N LEU A 8 -25.83 -8.48 -71.28
CA LEU A 8 -25.48 -8.96 -69.96
C LEU A 8 -25.51 -7.78 -68.99
N LEU A 9 -26.49 -7.76 -68.05
CA LEU A 9 -26.58 -6.78 -66.99
C LEU A 9 -25.69 -7.21 -65.83
N GLY A 10 -24.53 -6.61 -65.62
CA GLY A 10 -23.66 -6.84 -64.49
C GLY A 10 -24.23 -6.08 -63.24
N MET A 11 -24.67 -6.87 -62.25
CA MET A 11 -25.04 -6.33 -60.93
C MET A 11 -23.75 -6.07 -60.11
N LEU A 12 -23.38 -4.80 -59.93
CA LEU A 12 -22.31 -4.40 -59.02
C LEU A 12 -22.86 -4.37 -57.59
N ALA A 13 -22.51 -5.40 -56.78
CA ALA A 13 -22.85 -5.45 -55.36
C ALA A 13 -21.94 -4.50 -54.60
N LEU A 14 -22.45 -3.39 -54.19
CA LEU A 14 -21.79 -2.40 -53.32
C LEU A 14 -21.82 -2.91 -51.85
N SER A 15 -20.75 -3.57 -51.42
CA SER A 15 -20.59 -4.01 -50.01
C SER A 15 -20.24 -2.80 -49.14
N THR A 16 -21.23 -2.25 -48.49
CA THR A 16 -21.04 -1.26 -47.43
C THR A 16 -20.51 -1.97 -46.18
N THR A 17 -19.20 -1.90 -45.94
CA THR A 17 -18.60 -2.26 -44.64
C THR A 17 -19.06 -1.24 -43.60
N LEU A 18 -20.02 -1.60 -42.77
CA LEU A 18 -20.31 -0.88 -41.52
C LEU A 18 -19.05 -1.02 -40.63
N ALA A 19 -18.25 0.03 -40.59
CA ALA A 19 -17.24 0.19 -39.55
C ALA A 19 -17.98 0.37 -38.23
N ALA A 20 -18.01 -0.64 -37.36
CA ALA A 20 -18.49 -0.51 -35.99
C ALA A 20 -17.67 0.61 -35.34
N PRO A 21 -18.28 1.61 -34.67
CA PRO A 21 -17.53 2.60 -33.93
C PRO A 21 -16.68 1.86 -32.89
N ALA A 22 -15.36 2.03 -32.97
CA ALA A 22 -14.46 1.55 -31.92
C ALA A 22 -14.96 2.20 -30.61
N ALA A 23 -15.44 1.36 -29.68
CA ALA A 23 -15.83 1.81 -28.36
C ALA A 23 -14.61 2.50 -27.73
N ARG A 24 -14.62 3.83 -27.73
CA ARG A 24 -13.57 4.63 -27.10
C ARG A 24 -13.63 4.26 -25.62
N ALA A 25 -12.54 3.74 -25.07
CA ALA A 25 -12.45 3.47 -23.63
C ALA A 25 -12.85 4.76 -22.90
N GLU A 26 -13.85 4.65 -22.03
CA GLU A 26 -14.34 5.80 -21.27
C GLU A 26 -13.24 6.23 -20.30
N GLY A 27 -12.78 7.48 -20.44
CA GLY A 27 -11.70 8.03 -19.60
C GLY A 27 -12.09 8.03 -18.11
N ILE A 28 -11.13 8.28 -17.24
CA ILE A 28 -11.41 8.47 -15.81
C ILE A 28 -12.19 9.77 -15.65
N SER A 29 -13.39 9.68 -15.05
CA SER A 29 -14.29 10.84 -14.77
C SER A 29 -14.42 11.13 -13.28
N ALA A 30 -14.37 10.10 -12.45
CA ALA A 30 -14.46 10.22 -11.00
C ALA A 30 -13.68 9.09 -10.31
N VAL A 31 -12.89 9.44 -9.31
CA VAL A 31 -12.05 8.52 -8.53
C VAL A 31 -12.53 8.48 -7.09
N GLY A 32 -12.77 7.26 -6.58
CA GLY A 32 -12.91 6.99 -5.15
C GLY A 32 -11.59 6.48 -4.57
N VAL A 33 -11.22 6.92 -3.40
CA VAL A 33 -10.07 6.39 -2.66
C VAL A 33 -10.54 5.96 -1.28
N SER A 34 -10.47 4.66 -0.98
CA SER A 34 -10.77 4.12 0.35
C SER A 34 -9.47 3.62 0.98
N VAL A 35 -9.07 4.24 2.08
CA VAL A 35 -7.80 3.94 2.79
C VAL A 35 -8.03 3.54 4.23
N GLY A 36 -7.04 2.91 4.85
CA GLY A 36 -7.12 2.43 6.23
C GLY A 36 -7.36 3.55 7.23
N SER A 37 -6.54 4.61 7.23
CA SER A 37 -6.70 5.76 8.15
C SER A 37 -6.12 7.03 7.55
N LEU A 38 -6.94 8.09 7.38
CA LEU A 38 -6.45 9.41 6.97
C LEU A 38 -5.70 10.15 8.10
N GLY A 39 -5.72 9.63 9.32
CA GLY A 39 -4.84 10.09 10.40
C GLY A 39 -3.37 9.68 10.21
N ASN A 40 -3.10 8.67 9.39
CA ASN A 40 -1.74 8.25 9.07
C ASN A 40 -1.20 9.08 7.86
N PRO A 41 -0.06 9.78 8.00
CA PRO A 41 0.54 10.60 6.95
C PRO A 41 0.88 9.81 5.67
N TYR A 42 1.06 8.50 5.75
CA TYR A 42 1.24 7.62 4.61
C TYR A 42 0.10 7.74 3.59
N PHE A 43 -1.14 7.61 4.06
CA PHE A 43 -2.31 7.70 3.17
C PHE A 43 -2.57 9.12 2.66
N VAL A 44 -2.19 10.15 3.43
CA VAL A 44 -2.23 11.54 2.95
C VAL A 44 -1.28 11.73 1.76
N ALA A 45 -0.06 11.19 1.84
CA ALA A 45 0.91 11.23 0.74
C ALA A 45 0.41 10.43 -0.48
N LEU A 46 -0.18 9.25 -0.27
CA LEU A 46 -0.78 8.43 -1.34
C LEU A 46 -1.89 9.19 -2.08
N VAL A 47 -2.83 9.79 -1.35
CA VAL A 47 -3.93 10.58 -1.93
C VAL A 47 -3.39 11.80 -2.66
N LYS A 48 -2.35 12.48 -2.13
CA LYS A 48 -1.67 13.59 -2.82
C LYS A 48 -1.09 13.14 -4.16
N GLY A 49 -0.41 11.99 -4.19
CA GLY A 49 0.14 11.41 -5.41
C GLY A 49 -0.94 11.07 -6.44
N ALA A 50 -2.01 10.40 -6.01
CA ALA A 50 -3.16 10.09 -6.85
C ALA A 50 -3.80 11.35 -7.44
N THR A 51 -4.00 12.37 -6.60
CA THR A 51 -4.57 13.66 -7.02
C THR A 51 -3.68 14.37 -8.05
N THR A 52 -2.36 14.35 -7.84
CA THR A 52 -1.40 14.95 -8.78
C THR A 52 -1.43 14.26 -10.14
N GLN A 53 -1.44 12.93 -10.16
CA GLN A 53 -1.51 12.16 -11.40
C GLN A 53 -2.84 12.39 -12.12
N LEU A 54 -3.94 12.39 -11.38
CA LEU A 54 -5.28 12.61 -11.94
C LEU A 54 -5.39 13.98 -12.61
N LYS A 55 -4.89 15.05 -11.96
CA LYS A 55 -4.88 16.40 -12.53
C LYS A 55 -4.09 16.47 -13.84
N THR A 56 -3.05 15.65 -13.99
CA THR A 56 -2.23 15.60 -15.21
C THR A 56 -2.93 14.85 -16.34
N THR A 57 -3.59 13.72 -16.02
CA THR A 57 -4.14 12.79 -17.03
C THR A 57 -5.61 13.01 -17.33
N ALA A 58 -6.38 13.49 -16.37
CA ALA A 58 -7.82 13.73 -16.47
C ALA A 58 -8.21 14.97 -15.63
N PRO A 59 -7.86 16.20 -16.07
CA PRO A 59 -7.99 17.42 -15.26
C PRO A 59 -9.41 17.74 -14.79
N SER A 60 -10.43 17.28 -15.52
CA SER A 60 -11.83 17.46 -15.19
C SER A 60 -12.40 16.40 -14.24
N ALA A 61 -11.62 15.32 -13.97
CA ALA A 61 -12.08 14.26 -13.10
C ALA A 61 -12.05 14.67 -11.61
N SER A 62 -13.06 14.22 -10.87
CA SER A 62 -13.11 14.41 -9.42
C SER A 62 -12.38 13.29 -8.68
N ILE A 63 -11.92 13.57 -7.46
CA ILE A 63 -11.37 12.57 -6.54
C ILE A 63 -11.95 12.78 -5.14
N ASN A 64 -12.43 11.70 -4.53
CA ASN A 64 -12.95 11.68 -3.17
C ASN A 64 -12.23 10.58 -2.36
N ALA A 65 -11.60 10.97 -1.24
CA ALA A 65 -10.86 10.06 -0.37
C ALA A 65 -11.58 9.92 0.98
N LEU A 66 -11.75 8.67 1.42
CA LEU A 66 -12.46 8.30 2.63
C LEU A 66 -11.59 7.39 3.50
N SER A 67 -11.66 7.59 4.84
CA SER A 67 -11.04 6.74 5.85
C SER A 67 -11.98 5.60 6.23
N ALA A 68 -11.54 4.35 6.05
CA ALA A 68 -12.28 3.17 6.49
C ALA A 68 -12.05 2.85 7.98
N ASP A 69 -11.03 3.47 8.61
CA ASP A 69 -10.62 3.26 10.02
C ASP A 69 -10.42 1.77 10.34
N TYR A 70 -9.90 1.02 9.36
CA TYR A 70 -9.74 -0.44 9.39
C TYR A 70 -11.03 -1.22 9.71
N ASP A 71 -12.22 -0.61 9.46
CA ASP A 71 -13.54 -1.23 9.60
C ASP A 71 -14.07 -1.70 8.25
N LEU A 72 -14.30 -3.02 8.13
CA LEU A 72 -14.78 -3.64 6.90
C LEU A 72 -16.19 -3.19 6.50
N ASN A 73 -17.10 -3.00 7.48
CA ASN A 73 -18.46 -2.56 7.21
C ASN A 73 -18.49 -1.11 6.71
N LYS A 74 -17.64 -0.26 7.32
CA LYS A 74 -17.43 1.11 6.86
C LYS A 74 -16.89 1.13 5.44
N GLN A 75 -15.90 0.26 5.12
CA GLN A 75 -15.35 0.16 3.78
C GLN A 75 -16.41 -0.32 2.76
N PHE A 76 -17.27 -1.30 3.13
CA PHE A 76 -18.37 -1.71 2.26
C PHE A 76 -19.31 -0.54 1.94
N SER A 77 -19.72 0.24 2.95
CA SER A 77 -20.58 1.41 2.76
C SER A 77 -19.93 2.47 1.87
N GLN A 78 -18.61 2.66 1.98
CA GLN A 78 -17.85 3.56 1.11
C GLN A 78 -17.85 3.08 -0.34
N MET A 79 -17.61 1.78 -0.57
CA MET A 79 -17.65 1.19 -1.92
C MET A 79 -19.01 1.34 -2.58
N ASP A 80 -20.08 1.10 -1.83
CA ASP A 80 -21.46 1.27 -2.33
C ASP A 80 -21.78 2.76 -2.63
N SER A 81 -21.28 3.69 -1.80
CA SER A 81 -21.41 5.14 -2.03
C SER A 81 -20.64 5.60 -3.27
N PHE A 82 -19.46 5.04 -3.54
CA PHE A 82 -18.72 5.33 -4.76
C PHE A 82 -19.47 4.89 -6.01
N VAL A 83 -20.09 3.70 -5.98
CA VAL A 83 -20.97 3.23 -7.08
C VAL A 83 -22.13 4.19 -7.29
N ALA A 84 -22.84 4.57 -6.22
CA ALA A 84 -23.99 5.48 -6.30
C ALA A 84 -23.59 6.88 -6.83
N SER A 85 -22.35 7.31 -6.60
CA SER A 85 -21.82 8.60 -7.07
C SER A 85 -21.22 8.55 -8.49
N GLY A 86 -21.32 7.42 -9.20
CA GLY A 86 -20.82 7.28 -10.57
C GLY A 86 -19.28 7.25 -10.67
N VAL A 87 -18.59 6.85 -9.59
CA VAL A 87 -17.13 6.66 -9.60
C VAL A 87 -16.78 5.54 -10.56
N ASN A 88 -15.83 5.77 -11.47
CA ASN A 88 -15.42 4.79 -12.47
C ASN A 88 -13.98 4.26 -12.33
N LEU A 89 -13.25 4.74 -11.31
CA LEU A 89 -11.98 4.17 -10.82
C LEU A 89 -11.94 4.24 -9.30
N ILE A 90 -11.62 3.13 -8.63
CA ILE A 90 -11.39 3.11 -7.19
C ILE A 90 -9.96 2.71 -6.90
N LEU A 91 -9.25 3.49 -6.08
CA LEU A 91 -8.04 3.10 -5.39
C LEU A 91 -8.45 2.55 -4.01
N LEU A 92 -8.17 1.28 -3.79
CA LEU A 92 -8.59 0.55 -2.60
C LEU A 92 -7.39 0.10 -1.77
N ASN A 93 -7.30 0.58 -0.54
CA ASN A 93 -6.50 -0.04 0.50
C ASN A 93 -7.42 -0.98 1.30
N GLY A 94 -7.46 -2.25 0.92
CA GLY A 94 -8.40 -3.22 1.48
C GLY A 94 -8.12 -3.53 2.95
N VAL A 95 -9.09 -3.28 3.83
CA VAL A 95 -8.93 -3.52 5.29
C VAL A 95 -8.94 -5.00 5.66
N ASP A 96 -9.39 -5.86 4.76
CA ASP A 96 -9.26 -7.32 4.83
C ASP A 96 -9.00 -7.85 3.42
N PRO A 97 -7.90 -8.59 3.18
CA PRO A 97 -7.49 -9.01 1.84
C PRO A 97 -8.46 -9.98 1.14
N GLN A 98 -9.30 -10.67 1.88
CA GLN A 98 -10.27 -11.64 1.36
C GLN A 98 -11.72 -11.18 1.50
N ALA A 99 -12.08 -10.68 2.68
CA ALA A 99 -13.46 -10.33 3.00
C ALA A 99 -13.98 -9.12 2.20
N VAL A 100 -13.11 -8.26 1.67
CA VAL A 100 -13.50 -7.11 0.84
C VAL A 100 -13.94 -7.50 -0.59
N MET A 101 -13.65 -8.73 -1.05
CA MET A 101 -13.92 -9.20 -2.41
C MET A 101 -15.40 -9.05 -2.86
N PRO A 102 -16.44 -9.32 -2.04
CA PRO A 102 -17.82 -9.10 -2.48
C PRO A 102 -18.12 -7.64 -2.85
N ALA A 103 -17.58 -6.67 -2.14
CA ALA A 103 -17.73 -5.25 -2.47
C ALA A 103 -17.02 -4.90 -3.78
N ILE A 104 -15.79 -5.42 -3.98
CA ILE A 104 -15.04 -5.25 -5.23
C ILE A 104 -15.87 -5.75 -6.42
N LYS A 105 -16.45 -6.94 -6.32
CA LYS A 105 -17.31 -7.50 -7.38
C LYS A 105 -18.54 -6.65 -7.67
N ARG A 106 -19.17 -6.04 -6.64
CA ARG A 106 -20.30 -5.12 -6.87
C ARG A 106 -19.85 -3.87 -7.63
N VAL A 107 -18.74 -3.29 -7.24
CA VAL A 107 -18.14 -2.13 -7.94
C VAL A 107 -17.81 -2.47 -9.40
N GLN A 108 -17.17 -3.60 -9.66
CA GLN A 108 -16.83 -4.04 -11.02
C GLN A 108 -18.06 -4.26 -11.89
N LYS A 109 -19.18 -4.74 -11.32
CA LYS A 109 -20.47 -4.89 -12.03
C LYS A 109 -21.07 -3.55 -12.45
N SER A 110 -20.76 -2.43 -11.77
CA SER A 110 -21.16 -1.09 -12.19
C SER A 110 -20.30 -0.51 -13.32
N GLY A 111 -19.26 -1.24 -13.76
CA GLY A 111 -18.32 -0.80 -14.79
C GLY A 111 -17.07 -0.09 -14.26
N ALA A 112 -16.97 0.12 -12.95
CA ALA A 112 -15.80 0.76 -12.37
C ALA A 112 -14.61 -0.22 -12.25
N THR A 113 -13.40 0.32 -12.42
CA THR A 113 -12.13 -0.40 -12.22
C THR A 113 -11.68 -0.27 -10.77
N VAL A 114 -11.17 -1.34 -10.16
CA VAL A 114 -10.66 -1.33 -8.79
C VAL A 114 -9.18 -1.68 -8.78
N ILE A 115 -8.36 -0.74 -8.34
CA ILE A 115 -6.91 -0.92 -8.16
C ILE A 115 -6.61 -0.98 -6.67
N ALA A 116 -6.05 -2.09 -6.23
CA ALA A 116 -5.51 -2.18 -4.89
C ALA A 116 -4.22 -1.35 -4.79
N VAL A 117 -4.10 -0.55 -3.73
CA VAL A 117 -2.91 0.25 -3.45
C VAL A 117 -2.42 -0.05 -2.04
N ASP A 118 -1.10 -0.15 -1.85
CA ASP A 118 -0.43 -0.48 -0.59
C ASP A 118 -0.67 -1.93 -0.12
N VAL A 119 -1.90 -2.38 -0.11
CA VAL A 119 -2.29 -3.75 0.28
C VAL A 119 -2.96 -4.46 -0.88
N GLY A 120 -2.66 -5.74 -1.06
CA GLY A 120 -3.37 -6.60 -2.00
C GLY A 120 -4.76 -6.95 -1.50
N ALA A 121 -5.70 -7.11 -2.43
CA ALA A 121 -7.05 -7.60 -2.14
C ALA A 121 -7.52 -8.56 -3.23
N ALA A 122 -8.26 -9.59 -2.83
CA ALA A 122 -8.75 -10.60 -3.76
C ALA A 122 -9.77 -10.00 -4.74
N GLY A 123 -9.59 -10.28 -6.04
CA GLY A 123 -10.55 -9.92 -7.08
C GLY A 123 -10.42 -8.52 -7.66
N VAL A 124 -9.40 -7.74 -7.29
CA VAL A 124 -9.11 -6.42 -7.89
C VAL A 124 -8.64 -6.54 -9.34
N ASP A 125 -8.77 -5.45 -10.10
CA ASP A 125 -8.34 -5.40 -11.50
C ASP A 125 -6.81 -5.20 -11.62
N GLY A 126 -6.16 -4.65 -10.61
CA GLY A 126 -4.70 -4.48 -10.55
C GLY A 126 -4.23 -4.13 -9.14
N THR A 127 -2.93 -4.24 -8.89
CA THR A 127 -2.34 -3.93 -7.58
C THR A 127 -1.05 -3.14 -7.76
N VAL A 128 -0.87 -2.08 -6.96
CA VAL A 128 0.40 -1.36 -6.80
C VAL A 128 0.74 -1.37 -5.31
N GLN A 129 1.84 -2.01 -4.95
CA GLN A 129 2.23 -2.18 -3.55
C GLN A 129 3.75 -2.24 -3.39
N THR A 130 4.23 -1.99 -2.20
CA THR A 130 5.62 -2.29 -1.83
C THR A 130 5.84 -3.80 -1.73
N ASP A 131 7.04 -4.28 -2.01
CA ASP A 131 7.46 -5.62 -1.60
C ASP A 131 7.60 -5.66 -0.07
N ASN A 132 6.48 -5.95 0.59
CA ASN A 132 6.41 -5.92 2.04
C ASN A 132 7.17 -7.08 2.71
N VAL A 133 7.31 -8.22 2.03
CA VAL A 133 8.19 -9.30 2.52
C VAL A 133 9.64 -8.82 2.54
N ALA A 134 10.10 -8.18 1.46
CA ALA A 134 11.43 -7.59 1.41
C ALA A 134 11.62 -6.47 2.45
N ALA A 135 10.60 -5.62 2.68
CA ALA A 135 10.65 -4.56 3.68
C ALA A 135 10.85 -5.11 5.11
N GLY A 136 10.05 -6.12 5.48
CA GLY A 136 10.23 -6.82 6.76
C GLY A 136 11.58 -7.49 6.88
N ARG A 137 12.03 -8.13 5.79
CA ARG A 137 13.33 -8.82 5.74
C ARG A 137 14.49 -7.86 5.96
N ILE A 138 14.61 -6.78 5.18
CA ILE A 138 15.75 -5.85 5.29
C ILE A 138 15.78 -5.12 6.64
N SER A 139 14.60 -4.81 7.22
CA SER A 139 14.51 -4.22 8.56
C SER A 139 14.99 -5.18 9.63
N CYS A 140 14.57 -6.45 9.58
CA CYS A 140 14.94 -7.45 10.57
C CYS A 140 16.36 -7.99 10.38
N GLU A 141 16.90 -8.02 9.16
CA GLU A 141 18.34 -8.28 8.93
C GLU A 141 19.21 -7.21 9.61
N TYR A 142 18.81 -5.94 9.47
CA TYR A 142 19.53 -4.85 10.13
C TYR A 142 19.40 -4.93 11.65
N LEU A 143 18.20 -5.23 12.17
CA LEU A 143 17.95 -5.46 13.60
C LEU A 143 18.86 -6.58 14.14
N ALA A 144 18.83 -7.74 13.50
CA ALA A 144 19.64 -8.90 13.91
C ALA A 144 21.15 -8.58 13.94
N LYS A 145 21.65 -7.86 12.92
CA LYS A 145 23.05 -7.40 12.86
C LYS A 145 23.37 -6.43 14.00
N LYS A 146 22.48 -5.48 14.33
CA LYS A 146 22.69 -4.54 15.46
C LYS A 146 22.66 -5.22 16.83
N LEU A 147 22.05 -6.40 16.93
CA LEU A 147 21.98 -7.22 18.13
C LEU A 147 23.09 -8.30 18.19
N ASP A 148 24.03 -8.30 17.24
CA ASP A 148 25.06 -9.36 17.11
C ASP A 148 24.45 -10.78 17.08
N GLY A 149 23.26 -10.91 16.48
CA GLY A 149 22.53 -12.16 16.30
C GLY A 149 21.97 -12.79 17.57
N LYS A 150 21.77 -12.03 18.67
CA LYS A 150 21.30 -12.56 19.96
C LYS A 150 20.45 -11.59 20.77
N GLY A 151 19.56 -12.14 21.58
CA GLY A 151 18.72 -11.39 22.52
C GLY A 151 17.24 -11.59 22.33
N GLU A 152 16.45 -11.01 23.22
CA GLU A 152 14.99 -11.02 23.14
C GLU A 152 14.51 -9.93 22.17
N VAL A 153 13.66 -10.32 21.22
CA VAL A 153 13.07 -9.43 20.20
C VAL A 153 11.55 -9.53 20.27
N ALA A 154 10.86 -8.40 20.25
CA ALA A 154 9.43 -8.36 20.05
C ALA A 154 9.11 -7.84 18.63
N ILE A 155 8.03 -8.33 18.05
CA ILE A 155 7.40 -7.79 16.84
C ILE A 155 6.14 -7.06 17.30
N GLU A 156 6.14 -5.76 17.13
CA GLU A 156 4.95 -4.93 17.33
C GLU A 156 4.12 -5.00 16.06
N ASN A 157 3.03 -5.78 16.14
CA ASN A 157 2.16 -6.12 15.02
C ASN A 157 1.03 -5.09 14.88
N GLY A 158 0.24 -5.20 13.81
CA GLY A 158 -0.82 -4.25 13.49
C GLY A 158 -2.09 -4.92 12.92
N PRO A 159 -2.94 -4.13 12.27
CA PRO A 159 -4.11 -4.63 11.55
C PRO A 159 -3.74 -5.75 10.57
N GLN A 160 -4.64 -6.74 10.40
CA GLN A 160 -4.35 -7.93 9.60
C GLN A 160 -4.59 -7.69 8.09
N VAL A 161 -3.93 -6.66 7.56
CA VAL A 161 -3.88 -6.37 6.12
C VAL A 161 -2.66 -7.03 5.48
N SER A 162 -2.70 -7.24 4.17
CA SER A 162 -1.65 -8.02 3.47
C SER A 162 -0.25 -7.44 3.66
N SER A 163 -0.09 -6.12 3.65
CA SER A 163 1.22 -5.49 3.83
C SER A 163 1.84 -5.81 5.19
N ILE A 164 1.05 -5.79 6.26
CA ILE A 164 1.52 -6.07 7.63
C ILE A 164 1.84 -7.57 7.79
N ILE A 165 0.96 -8.44 7.31
CA ILE A 165 1.18 -9.90 7.30
C ILE A 165 2.52 -10.22 6.61
N ASP A 166 2.77 -9.62 5.45
CA ASP A 166 3.98 -9.84 4.67
C ASP A 166 5.24 -9.28 5.35
N ARG A 167 5.17 -8.10 6.00
CA ARG A 167 6.29 -7.54 6.80
C ARG A 167 6.67 -8.47 7.95
N VAL A 168 5.68 -8.92 8.72
CA VAL A 168 5.90 -9.86 9.83
C VAL A 168 6.46 -11.18 9.33
N LYS A 169 5.96 -11.70 8.20
CA LYS A 169 6.49 -12.90 7.55
C LYS A 169 7.96 -12.72 7.20
N GLY A 170 8.32 -11.66 6.46
CA GLY A 170 9.70 -11.39 6.06
C GLY A 170 10.65 -11.22 7.25
N CYS A 171 10.20 -10.56 8.32
CA CYS A 171 10.95 -10.43 9.57
C CYS A 171 11.20 -11.79 10.24
N LYS A 172 10.15 -12.62 10.41
CA LYS A 172 10.26 -13.95 11.04
C LYS A 172 11.16 -14.88 10.25
N GLU A 173 11.09 -14.84 8.91
CA GLU A 173 11.99 -15.63 8.04
C GLU A 173 13.46 -15.31 8.33
N VAL A 174 13.80 -14.03 8.48
CA VAL A 174 15.17 -13.60 8.80
C VAL A 174 15.55 -14.03 10.21
N LEU A 175 14.74 -13.70 11.22
CA LEU A 175 15.08 -13.94 12.61
C LEU A 175 15.21 -15.43 12.93
N SER A 176 14.53 -16.33 12.20
CA SER A 176 14.68 -17.77 12.32
C SER A 176 16.07 -18.29 11.96
N GLY A 177 16.84 -17.54 11.17
CA GLY A 177 18.23 -17.81 10.83
C GLY A 177 19.24 -17.44 11.92
N TYR A 178 18.79 -16.82 13.02
CA TYR A 178 19.64 -16.37 14.14
C TYR A 178 19.30 -17.13 15.43
N PRO A 179 19.91 -18.28 15.73
CA PRO A 179 19.55 -19.12 16.88
C PRO A 179 19.67 -18.42 18.25
N GLY A 180 20.48 -17.36 18.32
CA GLY A 180 20.63 -16.54 19.52
C GLY A 180 19.54 -15.51 19.73
N ILE A 181 18.64 -15.29 18.75
CA ILE A 181 17.51 -14.38 18.85
C ILE A 181 16.27 -15.18 19.27
N LYS A 182 15.59 -14.69 20.31
CA LYS A 182 14.32 -15.23 20.78
C LYS A 182 13.22 -14.22 20.53
N ILE A 183 12.24 -14.56 19.67
CA ILE A 183 11.01 -13.76 19.53
C ILE A 183 10.14 -14.00 20.76
N VAL A 184 9.89 -12.97 21.58
CA VAL A 184 9.15 -13.04 22.85
C VAL A 184 7.70 -12.61 22.73
N SER A 185 7.35 -11.86 21.68
CA SER A 185 5.97 -11.49 21.32
C SER A 185 5.91 -11.11 19.84
N ASP A 186 4.79 -11.44 19.15
CA ASP A 186 4.55 -11.12 17.76
C ASP A 186 3.06 -10.93 17.41
N ASP A 187 2.22 -10.83 18.43
CA ASP A 187 0.75 -10.82 18.32
C ASP A 187 0.08 -9.54 18.84
N GLN A 188 0.86 -8.62 19.43
CA GLN A 188 0.29 -7.39 20.00
C GLN A 188 0.06 -6.36 18.88
N ASN A 189 -1.21 -5.90 18.76
CA ASN A 189 -1.66 -5.00 17.70
C ASN A 189 -1.53 -3.53 18.14
N GLY A 190 -0.59 -2.82 17.54
CA GLY A 190 -0.37 -1.38 17.71
C GLY A 190 -1.25 -0.50 16.81
N GLY A 191 -2.21 -1.09 16.08
CA GLY A 191 -3.19 -0.35 15.29
C GLY A 191 -2.64 0.38 14.06
N ALA A 192 -1.36 0.20 13.76
CA ALA A 192 -0.60 0.98 12.81
C ALA A 192 -0.53 2.49 13.16
N GLU A 193 -0.69 2.82 14.45
CA GLU A 193 -0.80 4.18 14.98
C GLU A 193 0.15 4.44 16.14
N ARG A 194 0.53 5.73 16.33
CA ARG A 194 1.51 6.15 17.34
C ARG A 194 1.06 5.87 18.77
N ASP A 195 -0.20 6.21 19.10
CA ASP A 195 -0.71 6.11 20.48
C ASP A 195 -0.90 4.66 20.93
N LEU A 196 -1.32 3.78 20.02
CA LEU A 196 -1.46 2.37 20.32
C LEU A 196 -0.08 1.69 20.36
N GLY A 197 0.83 2.04 19.46
CA GLY A 197 2.23 1.60 19.50
C GLY A 197 2.91 1.97 20.83
N PHE A 198 2.71 3.19 21.31
CA PHE A 198 3.17 3.59 22.64
C PHE A 198 2.66 2.65 23.76
N LYS A 199 1.36 2.31 23.75
CA LYS A 199 0.75 1.42 24.76
C LYS A 199 1.28 -0.01 24.66
N VAL A 200 1.43 -0.54 23.44
CA VAL A 200 1.99 -1.89 23.22
C VAL A 200 3.40 -1.96 23.76
N MET A 201 4.23 -0.96 23.42
CA MET A 201 5.60 -0.90 23.92
C MET A 201 5.67 -0.80 25.44
N GLN A 202 4.80 0.00 26.09
CA GLN A 202 4.73 0.00 27.56
C GLN A 202 4.48 -1.40 28.13
N GLY A 203 3.58 -2.17 27.48
CA GLY A 203 3.33 -3.57 27.84
C GLY A 203 4.57 -4.46 27.65
N PHE A 204 5.31 -4.30 26.55
CA PHE A 204 6.54 -5.03 26.32
C PHE A 204 7.62 -4.72 27.34
N LEU A 205 7.79 -3.46 27.71
CA LEU A 205 8.80 -3.04 28.70
C LEU A 205 8.56 -3.63 30.09
N VAL A 206 7.28 -3.87 30.46
CA VAL A 206 6.90 -4.52 31.72
C VAL A 206 7.08 -6.03 31.64
N ARG A 207 6.60 -6.66 30.55
CA ARG A 207 6.59 -8.12 30.40
C ARG A 207 7.97 -8.70 30.08
N PHE A 208 8.84 -7.95 29.40
CA PHE A 208 10.14 -8.43 28.90
C PHE A 208 11.28 -7.53 29.40
N PRO A 209 11.76 -7.76 30.65
CA PRO A 209 12.83 -6.94 31.22
C PRO A 209 14.15 -7.03 30.44
N ASN A 210 14.38 -8.12 29.70
CA ASN A 210 15.58 -8.37 28.91
C ASN A 210 15.41 -8.01 27.42
N LEU A 211 14.33 -7.33 27.02
CA LEU A 211 14.07 -6.93 25.65
C LEU A 211 15.25 -6.13 25.08
N LYS A 212 15.76 -6.54 23.92
CA LYS A 212 16.91 -5.95 23.22
C LYS A 212 16.53 -5.35 21.87
N GLY A 213 15.53 -5.90 21.20
CA GLY A 213 15.11 -5.43 19.89
C GLY A 213 13.62 -5.40 19.72
N VAL A 214 13.16 -4.49 18.86
CA VAL A 214 11.77 -4.43 18.43
C VAL A 214 11.74 -4.16 16.93
N PHE A 215 10.99 -4.97 16.21
CA PHE A 215 10.52 -4.65 14.88
C PHE A 215 9.09 -4.12 15.00
N ALA A 216 8.89 -2.83 14.72
CA ALA A 216 7.58 -2.23 14.59
C ALA A 216 7.15 -2.28 13.11
N ILE A 217 5.90 -2.68 12.85
CA ILE A 217 5.46 -2.92 11.47
C ILE A 217 5.41 -1.63 10.64
N ASN A 218 5.38 -0.47 11.28
CA ASN A 218 5.45 0.82 10.62
C ASN A 218 6.11 1.91 11.48
N ASP A 219 6.38 3.06 10.87
CA ASP A 219 7.03 4.19 11.54
C ASP A 219 6.17 4.85 12.63
N PRO A 220 4.84 5.02 12.48
CA PRO A 220 4.02 5.53 13.58
C PRO A 220 4.14 4.71 14.86
N GLU A 221 4.05 3.38 14.78
CA GLU A 221 4.23 2.49 15.95
C GLU A 221 5.64 2.62 16.53
N ALA A 222 6.68 2.59 15.67
CA ALA A 222 8.06 2.75 16.12
C ALA A 222 8.30 4.05 16.89
N ILE A 223 7.73 5.16 16.42
CA ILE A 223 7.83 6.47 17.08
C ILE A 223 7.11 6.46 18.43
N GLY A 224 5.92 5.84 18.49
CA GLY A 224 5.20 5.60 19.74
C GLY A 224 6.03 4.76 20.72
N GLY A 225 6.62 3.68 20.22
CA GLY A 225 7.47 2.78 20.98
C GLY A 225 8.73 3.47 21.52
N ASP A 226 9.42 4.28 20.71
CA ASP A 226 10.59 5.07 21.15
C ASP A 226 10.22 6.04 22.29
N LEU A 227 9.06 6.67 22.19
CA LEU A 227 8.56 7.54 23.26
C LEU A 227 8.33 6.77 24.56
N ALA A 228 7.74 5.57 24.50
CA ALA A 228 7.55 4.72 25.69
C ALA A 228 8.88 4.26 26.31
N ILE A 229 9.87 3.88 25.46
CA ILE A 229 11.22 3.50 25.90
C ILE A 229 11.89 4.67 26.64
N ARG A 230 11.79 5.87 26.08
CA ARG A 230 12.36 7.11 26.69
C ARG A 230 11.66 7.44 28.02
N GLN A 231 10.32 7.37 28.06
CA GLN A 231 9.55 7.62 29.29
C GLN A 231 9.93 6.64 30.41
N ALA A 232 10.12 5.37 30.07
CA ALA A 232 10.56 4.35 31.01
C ALA A 232 12.07 4.41 31.33
N ARG A 233 12.82 5.34 30.71
CA ARG A 233 14.28 5.47 30.85
C ARG A 233 15.03 4.17 30.57
N ARG A 234 14.47 3.30 29.72
CA ARG A 234 15.11 2.03 29.31
C ARG A 234 16.20 2.33 28.29
N GLN A 235 17.28 1.61 28.37
CA GLN A 235 18.43 1.71 27.47
C GLN A 235 18.75 0.36 26.84
N GLY A 236 19.48 0.39 25.71
CA GLY A 236 19.95 -0.81 25.05
C GLY A 236 18.86 -1.60 24.32
N ILE A 237 17.74 -0.92 23.95
CA ILE A 237 16.71 -1.44 23.05
C ILE A 237 16.91 -0.81 21.68
N THR A 238 16.94 -1.63 20.65
CA THR A 238 17.10 -1.25 19.24
C THR A 238 15.76 -1.42 18.54
N VAL A 239 15.29 -0.38 17.84
CA VAL A 239 14.01 -0.41 17.10
C VAL A 239 14.28 -0.25 15.60
N THR A 240 13.65 -1.10 14.80
CA THR A 240 13.57 -0.95 13.34
C THR A 240 12.12 -0.95 12.89
N SER A 241 11.85 -0.35 11.74
CA SER A 241 10.48 -0.17 11.24
C SER A 241 10.39 -0.22 9.71
N VAL A 242 9.22 0.16 9.21
CA VAL A 242 8.93 0.32 7.77
C VAL A 242 8.17 1.61 7.59
N ASP A 243 8.35 2.29 6.52
CA ASP A 243 7.65 3.35 5.79
C ASP A 243 8.61 4.42 5.25
N GLY A 244 9.61 4.87 6.02
CA GLY A 244 10.44 6.02 5.66
C GLY A 244 9.68 7.34 5.79
N ALA A 245 8.81 7.47 6.79
CA ALA A 245 8.00 8.66 7.04
C ALA A 245 8.86 9.89 7.35
N PRO A 246 8.38 11.13 7.11
CA PRO A 246 9.11 12.35 7.46
C PRO A 246 9.54 12.41 8.92
N ASP A 247 8.68 11.94 9.84
CA ASP A 247 8.96 11.93 11.28
C ASP A 247 10.07 10.95 11.66
N ILE A 248 10.19 9.81 10.94
CA ILE A 248 11.26 8.84 11.19
C ILE A 248 12.63 9.40 10.82
N VAL A 249 12.70 10.29 9.83
CA VAL A 249 13.94 10.98 9.46
C VAL A 249 14.49 11.78 10.66
N SER A 250 13.60 12.44 11.39
CA SER A 250 13.98 13.17 12.62
C SER A 250 14.46 12.21 13.71
N SER A 251 13.76 11.09 13.89
CA SER A 251 14.14 10.07 14.88
C SER A 251 15.49 9.42 14.55
N LEU A 252 15.75 9.12 13.27
CA LEU A 252 17.03 8.54 12.84
C LEU A 252 18.21 9.51 13.03
N LYS A 253 17.98 10.83 12.93
CA LYS A 253 18.99 11.87 13.18
C LYS A 253 19.23 12.13 14.67
N ASP A 254 18.28 11.76 15.54
CA ASP A 254 18.42 11.92 16.99
C ASP A 254 19.25 10.77 17.59
N PRO A 255 20.46 11.04 18.13
CA PRO A 255 21.30 9.99 18.74
C PRO A 255 20.68 9.34 19.97
N LYS A 256 19.68 9.97 20.58
CA LYS A 256 18.96 9.47 21.77
C LYS A 256 17.79 8.55 21.41
N SER A 257 17.38 8.50 20.14
CA SER A 257 16.29 7.63 19.69
C SER A 257 16.73 6.15 19.73
N SER A 258 15.85 5.26 20.11
CA SER A 258 16.04 3.81 19.98
C SER A 258 15.90 3.34 18.53
N ILE A 259 15.30 4.15 17.64
CA ILE A 259 15.08 3.84 16.24
C ILE A 259 16.40 3.98 15.48
N VAL A 260 16.79 2.93 14.75
CA VAL A 260 18.06 2.86 14.03
C VAL A 260 17.90 2.68 12.52
N ALA A 261 16.74 2.18 12.07
CA ALA A 261 16.45 1.99 10.65
C ALA A 261 14.96 1.93 10.38
N SER A 262 14.58 2.30 9.14
CA SER A 262 13.25 2.09 8.56
C SER A 262 13.40 1.66 7.10
N ALA A 263 12.65 0.64 6.66
CA ALA A 263 12.56 0.29 5.25
C ALA A 263 11.60 1.23 4.55
N SER A 264 12.09 2.05 3.61
CA SER A 264 11.28 3.07 2.98
C SER A 264 10.27 2.51 1.99
N GLN A 265 9.13 3.15 1.91
CA GLN A 265 8.13 3.06 0.86
C GLN A 265 8.03 4.41 0.11
N ASP A 266 7.27 4.44 -0.97
CA ASP A 266 6.94 5.68 -1.67
C ASP A 266 5.42 5.76 -1.93
N PRO A 267 4.64 6.16 -0.91
CA PRO A 267 3.18 6.27 -1.03
C PRO A 267 2.75 7.32 -2.06
N TYR A 268 3.53 8.39 -2.25
CA TYR A 268 3.22 9.41 -3.25
C TYR A 268 3.31 8.82 -4.67
N GLN A 269 4.41 8.13 -4.98
CA GLN A 269 4.56 7.47 -6.28
C GLN A 269 3.55 6.33 -6.45
N MET A 270 3.24 5.61 -5.37
CA MET A 270 2.22 4.55 -5.37
C MET A 270 0.83 5.08 -5.74
N GLY A 271 0.44 6.23 -5.21
CA GLY A 271 -0.82 6.89 -5.57
C GLY A 271 -0.86 7.28 -7.05
N LYS A 272 0.25 7.82 -7.58
CA LYS A 272 0.39 8.13 -9.03
C LYS A 272 0.24 6.87 -9.87
N ASP A 273 0.96 5.82 -9.50
CA ASP A 273 0.97 4.56 -10.22
C ASP A 273 -0.39 3.86 -10.18
N GLY A 274 -1.14 4.01 -9.08
CA GLY A 274 -2.51 3.50 -8.97
C GLY A 274 -3.45 4.12 -10.00
N ILE A 275 -3.41 5.45 -10.16
CA ILE A 275 -4.18 6.15 -11.21
C ILE A 275 -3.72 5.72 -12.61
N ALA A 276 -2.40 5.69 -12.85
CA ALA A 276 -1.84 5.31 -14.14
C ALA A 276 -2.20 3.87 -14.53
N MET A 277 -2.12 2.93 -13.58
CA MET A 277 -2.52 1.53 -13.78
C MET A 277 -4.01 1.41 -14.07
N GLY A 278 -4.87 2.11 -13.33
CA GLY A 278 -6.31 2.12 -13.56
C GLY A 278 -6.65 2.61 -14.97
N GLN A 279 -6.04 3.69 -15.43
CA GLN A 279 -6.22 4.19 -16.80
C GLN A 279 -5.71 3.16 -17.84
N ALA A 280 -4.52 2.59 -17.62
CA ALA A 280 -3.93 1.63 -18.55
C ALA A 280 -4.76 0.33 -18.68
N ILE A 281 -5.38 -0.13 -17.61
CA ILE A 281 -6.31 -1.28 -17.64
C ILE A 281 -7.60 -0.91 -18.38
N LYS A 282 -8.18 0.27 -18.13
CA LYS A 282 -9.36 0.76 -18.88
C LYS A 282 -9.10 0.90 -20.36
N ASP A 283 -7.89 1.32 -20.74
CA ASP A 283 -7.45 1.44 -22.14
C ASP A 283 -7.10 0.09 -22.78
N GLY A 284 -7.11 -1.03 -22.03
CA GLY A 284 -6.68 -2.34 -22.51
C GLY A 284 -5.17 -2.47 -22.74
N LYS A 285 -4.36 -1.52 -22.25
CA LYS A 285 -2.89 -1.50 -22.39
C LYS A 285 -2.19 -2.39 -21.37
N VAL A 286 -2.85 -2.65 -20.24
CA VAL A 286 -2.36 -3.51 -19.15
C VAL A 286 -3.43 -4.55 -18.85
N ALA A 287 -3.02 -5.78 -18.68
CA ALA A 287 -3.93 -6.89 -18.35
C ALA A 287 -4.48 -6.75 -16.93
N LYS A 288 -5.76 -7.15 -16.75
CA LYS A 288 -6.32 -7.29 -15.41
C LYS A 288 -5.54 -8.31 -14.58
N GLY A 289 -5.45 -8.08 -13.29
CA GLY A 289 -4.67 -8.90 -12.36
C GLY A 289 -3.18 -8.57 -12.30
N THR A 290 -2.72 -7.56 -13.06
CA THR A 290 -1.32 -7.11 -13.00
C THR A 290 -0.97 -6.59 -11.61
N VAL A 291 0.16 -7.07 -11.07
CA VAL A 291 0.73 -6.61 -9.81
C VAL A 291 2.04 -5.87 -10.08
N ARG A 292 2.12 -4.61 -9.62
CA ARG A 292 3.34 -3.82 -9.63
C ARG A 292 3.92 -3.76 -8.22
N MET A 293 5.08 -4.37 -8.04
CA MET A 293 5.83 -4.35 -6.79
C MET A 293 6.84 -3.21 -6.81
N MET A 294 6.90 -2.43 -5.72
CA MET A 294 7.88 -1.37 -5.51
C MET A 294 8.93 -1.85 -4.50
N ALA A 295 10.20 -1.81 -4.88
CA ALA A 295 11.27 -2.26 -4.00
C ALA A 295 11.47 -1.27 -2.82
N PRO A 296 11.52 -1.74 -1.57
CA PRO A 296 11.87 -0.91 -0.43
C PRO A 296 13.38 -0.65 -0.38
N THR A 297 13.78 0.46 0.26
CA THR A 297 15.17 0.79 0.52
C THR A 297 15.38 1.03 2.02
N LEU A 298 16.41 0.44 2.61
CA LEU A 298 16.68 0.62 4.03
C LEU A 298 17.29 2.00 4.29
N ILE A 299 16.63 2.78 5.14
CA ILE A 299 17.12 4.05 5.66
C ILE A 299 17.69 3.79 7.05
N THR A 300 18.90 4.22 7.29
CA THR A 300 19.62 4.08 8.56
C THR A 300 20.15 5.43 9.01
N ARG A 301 20.72 5.50 10.19
CA ARG A 301 21.42 6.71 10.67
C ARG A 301 22.54 7.14 9.73
N ASP A 302 23.20 6.19 9.05
CA ASP A 302 24.37 6.45 8.20
C ASP A 302 23.97 7.09 6.86
N ASN A 303 22.76 6.79 6.32
CA ASN A 303 22.32 7.26 5.02
C ASN A 303 21.11 8.21 5.03
N VAL A 304 20.52 8.47 6.19
CA VAL A 304 19.34 9.34 6.32
C VAL A 304 19.57 10.77 5.79
N GLY A 305 20.82 11.23 5.76
CA GLY A 305 21.17 12.56 5.22
C GLY A 305 20.90 12.71 3.72
N SER A 306 20.94 11.62 2.95
CA SER A 306 20.66 11.60 1.50
C SER A 306 19.23 11.16 1.16
N TYR A 307 18.44 10.75 2.14
CA TYR A 307 17.06 10.31 1.91
C TYR A 307 16.13 11.50 1.65
N LYS A 308 15.38 11.44 0.55
CA LYS A 308 14.51 12.54 0.10
C LYS A 308 13.09 12.50 0.69
N GLY A 309 12.72 11.39 1.33
CA GLY A 309 11.36 11.22 1.87
C GLY A 309 10.30 10.94 0.79
N TRP A 310 9.04 11.13 1.17
CA TRP A 310 7.86 10.86 0.33
C TRP A 310 7.42 12.06 -0.52
N THR A 311 8.18 13.10 -0.59
CA THR A 311 7.69 14.42 -1.02
C THR A 311 7.33 14.49 -2.49
N GLY A 312 7.90 13.64 -3.32
CA GLY A 312 7.71 13.74 -4.77
C GLY A 312 8.18 15.07 -5.35
N GLU A 313 9.04 15.78 -4.62
CA GLU A 313 9.69 17.04 -5.02
C GLU A 313 11.13 16.80 -5.44
#